data_86d1516ee09d33031b248e9782e49f02
#
_entry.id   86d1516ee09d33031b248e9782e49f02
#
_cell.length_a   1.000
_cell.length_b   1.000
_cell.length_c   1.000
_cell.angle_alpha   90.00
_cell.angle_beta   90.00
_cell.angle_gamma   90.00
#
_symmetry.space_group_name_H-M   'P 1'
#
loop_
_entity.id
_entity.type
_entity.pdbx_description
1 polymer ?
#
loop_
_entity_poly.entity_id
_entity_poly.type
_entity_poly.pdbx_seq_one_letter_code
_entity_poly.pdbx_strand_id
1 'polypeptide(L)'
;MQAEPMRPSSPVAYVRNVKADQCASGLRRIVDLLGGMGQFVQPGDRVFIKPNFVAPFDEAVTNYTLLAAVLSMVREAGGKPVVGESAGFEFDTAHTFKALGLREFATAHDVPLLNLDEGKFVEVKVDSGPVRTLWVAQSALEADVLINLPRLKRHSLTRVTLGMKNLLGLLNRDSRRRLHAWGIEAGIVALNCFIQPDLTIVDGLTILSRAVYGYSEPAGVLVGSADLRALDPFCASLLGVDFESVPHIVQFAGHAPQIKVLGDTPPPIQYTDRHDSLPKRLYRLIFQSMYLVDQVRAVFWRGHSLIPAIHYWLGIRPAIRFKDCTQCGDCTQVCPVDAIDVARRRIVPGVCMSLRCLRCVEACPVNAIEVRGWRRPK
;
A
#
# COMPACT_ATOMS: atom_id res chain seq x y z
N MET A 1 25.45 -26.18 19.74
CA MET A 1 24.24 -25.53 19.17
C MET A 1 23.06 -25.99 20.02
N GLN A 2 22.61 -25.18 20.95
CA GLN A 2 21.34 -25.41 21.64
C GLN A 2 20.23 -25.16 20.64
N ALA A 3 19.32 -26.12 20.44
CA ALA A 3 18.15 -25.96 19.61
C ALA A 3 17.32 -24.81 20.22
N GLU A 4 17.09 -23.73 19.47
CA GLU A 4 16.11 -22.73 19.88
C GLU A 4 14.78 -23.43 20.15
N PRO A 5 14.08 -23.10 21.24
CA PRO A 5 12.79 -23.69 21.52
C PRO A 5 11.85 -23.39 20.34
N MET A 6 11.18 -24.44 19.83
CA MET A 6 10.20 -24.31 18.76
C MET A 6 9.16 -23.27 19.17
N ARG A 7 9.08 -22.16 18.43
CA ARG A 7 8.02 -21.16 18.65
C ARG A 7 6.66 -21.80 18.37
N PRO A 8 5.63 -21.48 19.16
CA PRO A 8 4.29 -21.98 18.90
C PRO A 8 3.82 -21.55 17.50
N SER A 9 3.06 -22.41 16.82
CA SER A 9 2.52 -22.09 15.50
C SER A 9 1.51 -20.95 15.58
N SER A 10 1.68 -19.93 14.75
CA SER A 10 0.77 -18.79 14.68
C SER A 10 -0.38 -19.08 13.70
N PRO A 11 -1.64 -18.83 14.08
CA PRO A 11 -2.80 -19.06 13.23
C PRO A 11 -2.86 -18.03 12.09
N VAL A 12 -3.10 -18.53 10.88
CA VAL A 12 -3.43 -17.74 9.69
C VAL A 12 -4.78 -18.21 9.17
N ALA A 13 -5.80 -17.40 9.30
CA ALA A 13 -7.12 -17.67 8.73
C ALA A 13 -7.10 -17.35 7.24
N TYR A 14 -7.59 -18.28 6.42
CA TYR A 14 -7.66 -18.16 4.98
C TYR A 14 -9.04 -18.52 4.46
N VAL A 15 -9.65 -17.62 3.69
CA VAL A 15 -10.96 -17.81 3.06
C VAL A 15 -10.87 -17.46 1.58
N ARG A 16 -11.39 -18.33 0.71
CA ARG A 16 -11.40 -18.16 -0.73
C ARG A 16 -12.82 -18.04 -1.29
N ASN A 17 -12.92 -17.74 -2.59
CA ASN A 17 -14.16 -17.54 -3.33
C ASN A 17 -15.02 -16.40 -2.78
N VAL A 18 -14.38 -15.40 -2.18
CA VAL A 18 -15.04 -14.20 -1.64
C VAL A 18 -15.29 -13.23 -2.81
N LYS A 19 -16.54 -12.91 -3.06
CA LYS A 19 -16.92 -11.83 -3.97
C LYS A 19 -17.02 -10.51 -3.21
N ALA A 20 -16.98 -9.39 -3.92
CA ALA A 20 -17.04 -8.07 -3.29
C ALA A 20 -18.34 -7.87 -2.47
N ASP A 21 -19.47 -8.34 -2.95
CA ASP A 21 -20.78 -8.34 -2.27
C ASP A 21 -20.85 -9.28 -1.05
N GLN A 22 -19.96 -10.26 -0.98
CA GLN A 22 -19.83 -11.24 0.10
C GLN A 22 -18.68 -10.92 1.07
N CYS A 23 -18.08 -9.76 0.94
CA CYS A 23 -16.89 -9.38 1.70
C CYS A 23 -17.12 -9.39 3.21
N ALA A 24 -18.29 -8.95 3.67
CA ALA A 24 -18.65 -8.94 5.09
C ALA A 24 -18.74 -10.35 5.69
N SER A 25 -19.33 -11.31 4.96
CA SER A 25 -19.42 -12.70 5.44
C SER A 25 -18.06 -13.40 5.40
N GLY A 26 -17.24 -13.14 4.37
CA GLY A 26 -15.86 -13.62 4.29
C GLY A 26 -14.99 -13.10 5.42
N LEU A 27 -15.10 -11.79 5.73
CA LEU A 27 -14.41 -11.18 6.87
C LEU A 27 -14.86 -11.79 8.20
N ARG A 28 -16.17 -11.94 8.42
CA ARG A 28 -16.69 -12.56 9.64
C ARG A 28 -16.10 -13.95 9.83
N ARG A 29 -16.08 -14.76 8.78
CA ARG A 29 -15.46 -16.09 8.83
C ARG A 29 -13.96 -16.03 9.18
N ILE A 30 -13.18 -15.08 8.63
CA ILE A 30 -11.78 -14.88 8.99
C ILE A 30 -11.65 -14.58 10.50
N VAL A 31 -12.44 -13.63 10.99
CA VAL A 31 -12.39 -13.18 12.39
C VAL A 31 -12.85 -14.29 13.35
N ASP A 32 -13.89 -15.03 13.00
CA ASP A 32 -14.40 -16.16 13.80
C ASP A 32 -13.36 -17.29 13.92
N LEU A 33 -12.63 -17.59 12.83
CA LEU A 33 -11.52 -18.55 12.83
C LEU A 33 -10.37 -18.13 13.75
N LEU A 34 -10.23 -16.82 14.00
CA LEU A 34 -9.23 -16.25 14.90
C LEU A 34 -9.76 -16.04 16.33
N GLY A 35 -10.96 -16.50 16.64
CA GLY A 35 -11.57 -16.45 17.98
C GLY A 35 -12.60 -15.32 18.18
N GLY A 36 -12.97 -14.62 17.11
CA GLY A 36 -13.95 -13.53 17.11
C GLY A 36 -13.33 -12.14 17.36
N MET A 37 -14.06 -11.08 16.98
CA MET A 37 -13.56 -9.70 17.11
C MET A 37 -13.31 -9.31 18.59
N GLY A 38 -14.03 -9.88 19.54
CA GLY A 38 -13.84 -9.67 20.98
C GLY A 38 -12.49 -10.14 21.53
N GLN A 39 -11.68 -10.92 20.76
CA GLN A 39 -10.30 -11.23 21.10
C GLN A 39 -9.38 -10.02 20.90
N PHE A 40 -9.78 -9.09 20.04
CA PHE A 40 -8.93 -7.96 19.62
C PHE A 40 -9.47 -6.63 20.12
N VAL A 41 -10.81 -6.46 20.19
CA VAL A 41 -11.48 -5.20 20.50
C VAL A 41 -12.38 -5.36 21.69
N GLN A 42 -12.19 -4.51 22.72
CA GLN A 42 -13.05 -4.43 23.89
C GLN A 42 -13.99 -3.21 23.79
N PRO A 43 -15.13 -3.22 24.49
CA PRO A 43 -16.03 -2.07 24.53
C PRO A 43 -15.31 -0.79 25.03
N GLY A 44 -15.38 0.24 24.22
CA GLY A 44 -14.78 1.55 24.50
C GLY A 44 -13.43 1.78 23.86
N ASP A 45 -12.74 0.74 23.37
CA ASP A 45 -11.41 0.85 22.73
C ASP A 45 -11.40 1.84 21.57
N ARG A 46 -10.36 2.63 21.50
CA ARG A 46 -10.00 3.44 20.33
C ARG A 46 -9.29 2.54 19.32
N VAL A 47 -9.97 2.20 18.23
CA VAL A 47 -9.46 1.28 17.23
C VAL A 47 -8.94 2.05 16.04
N PHE A 48 -7.62 2.08 15.87
CA PHE A 48 -6.99 2.67 14.69
C PHE A 48 -6.98 1.66 13.54
N ILE A 49 -7.67 1.98 12.47
CA ILE A 49 -7.71 1.17 11.25
C ILE A 49 -6.76 1.77 10.24
N LYS A 50 -5.76 0.98 9.82
CA LYS A 50 -4.75 1.34 8.84
C LYS A 50 -5.00 0.64 7.51
N PRO A 51 -5.79 1.22 6.59
CA PRO A 51 -5.93 0.67 5.24
C PRO A 51 -4.66 0.87 4.40
N ASN A 52 -4.71 0.49 3.13
CA ASN A 52 -3.70 0.82 2.15
C ASN A 52 -4.24 1.82 1.13
N PHE A 53 -4.10 3.11 1.38
CA PHE A 53 -4.49 4.19 0.46
C PHE A 53 -3.25 4.88 -0.12
N VAL A 54 -2.35 4.08 -0.67
CA VAL A 54 -1.00 4.49 -1.10
C VAL A 54 -1.00 5.46 -2.29
N ALA A 55 -2.04 5.48 -3.12
CA ALA A 55 -2.09 6.24 -4.36
C ALA A 55 -3.55 6.51 -4.79
N PRO A 56 -3.80 7.50 -5.66
CA PRO A 56 -5.13 7.88 -6.13
C PRO A 56 -5.69 6.93 -7.22
N PHE A 57 -5.55 5.61 -7.01
CA PHE A 57 -5.98 4.56 -7.95
C PHE A 57 -6.73 3.47 -7.19
N ASP A 58 -8.02 3.27 -7.51
CA ASP A 58 -8.91 2.32 -6.82
C ASP A 58 -8.35 0.88 -6.81
N GLU A 59 -7.67 0.49 -7.88
CA GLU A 59 -7.09 -0.86 -7.99
C GLU A 59 -5.93 -1.10 -7.02
N ALA A 60 -5.27 -0.01 -6.57
CA ALA A 60 -4.09 -0.09 -5.71
C ALA A 60 -4.41 -0.04 -4.22
N VAL A 61 -5.65 0.26 -3.84
CA VAL A 61 -6.05 0.55 -2.46
C VAL A 61 -6.94 -0.53 -1.87
N THR A 62 -7.07 -0.53 -0.54
CA THR A 62 -7.96 -1.43 0.19
C THR A 62 -9.39 -1.24 -0.28
N ASN A 63 -10.08 -2.35 -0.53
CA ASN A 63 -11.47 -2.36 -0.99
C ASN A 63 -12.39 -1.71 0.05
N TYR A 64 -13.28 -0.83 -0.41
CA TYR A 64 -14.18 -0.09 0.48
C TYR A 64 -15.22 -0.98 1.16
N THR A 65 -15.67 -2.06 0.51
CA THR A 65 -16.61 -3.00 1.14
C THR A 65 -15.94 -3.78 2.28
N LEU A 66 -14.64 -4.10 2.15
CA LEU A 66 -13.87 -4.68 3.24
C LEU A 66 -13.70 -3.68 4.39
N LEU A 67 -13.33 -2.44 4.10
CA LEU A 67 -13.19 -1.41 5.13
C LEU A 67 -14.51 -1.16 5.85
N ALA A 68 -15.63 -1.05 5.13
CA ALA A 68 -16.96 -0.89 5.72
C ALA A 68 -17.33 -2.08 6.62
N ALA A 69 -17.02 -3.30 6.20
CA ALA A 69 -17.27 -4.50 7.01
C ALA A 69 -16.43 -4.52 8.30
N VAL A 70 -15.17 -4.09 8.24
CA VAL A 70 -14.31 -3.96 9.43
C VAL A 70 -14.86 -2.91 10.38
N LEU A 71 -15.30 -1.74 9.88
CA LEU A 71 -15.93 -0.69 10.68
C LEU A 71 -17.16 -1.21 11.44
N SER A 72 -18.03 -1.97 10.74
CA SER A 72 -19.21 -2.59 11.35
C SER A 72 -18.83 -3.54 12.49
N MET A 73 -17.89 -4.48 12.22
CA MET A 73 -17.48 -5.46 13.21
C MET A 73 -16.78 -4.85 14.43
N VAL A 74 -16.00 -3.78 14.25
CA VAL A 74 -15.39 -3.04 15.35
C VAL A 74 -16.47 -2.41 16.24
N ARG A 75 -17.50 -1.79 15.63
CA ARG A 75 -18.62 -1.21 16.38
C ARG A 75 -19.49 -2.25 17.07
N GLU A 76 -19.73 -3.39 16.42
CA GLU A 76 -20.44 -4.53 17.01
C GLU A 76 -19.73 -5.03 18.29
N ALA A 77 -18.39 -4.97 18.32
CA ALA A 77 -17.60 -5.28 19.51
C ALA A 77 -17.55 -4.13 20.54
N GLY A 78 -18.16 -2.98 20.26
CA GLY A 78 -18.18 -1.80 21.14
C GLY A 78 -16.98 -0.87 20.98
N GLY A 79 -16.09 -1.12 20.01
CA GLY A 79 -14.94 -0.26 19.72
C GLY A 79 -15.31 1.03 18.98
N LYS A 80 -14.45 2.02 19.07
CA LYS A 80 -14.57 3.35 18.45
C LYS A 80 -13.56 3.45 17.30
N PRO A 81 -13.95 3.15 16.04
CA PRO A 81 -13.02 3.13 14.92
C PRO A 81 -12.60 4.53 14.49
N VAL A 82 -11.33 4.64 14.08
CA VAL A 82 -10.74 5.79 13.41
C VAL A 82 -9.94 5.27 12.23
N VAL A 83 -10.11 5.83 11.05
CA VAL A 83 -9.33 5.46 9.85
C VAL A 83 -8.22 6.46 9.64
N GLY A 84 -6.99 6.01 9.48
CA GLY A 84 -5.85 6.88 9.23
C GLY A 84 -4.89 6.33 8.18
N GLU A 85 -4.41 7.20 7.30
CA GLU A 85 -3.42 6.86 6.27
C GLU A 85 -2.57 8.05 5.87
N SER A 86 -1.39 7.76 5.34
CA SER A 86 -0.63 8.68 4.50
C SER A 86 -0.28 8.02 3.17
N ALA A 87 -0.53 8.71 2.07
CA ALA A 87 -0.24 8.21 0.73
C ALA A 87 1.25 7.91 0.54
N GLY A 88 1.60 7.19 -0.53
CA GLY A 88 2.99 7.03 -0.93
C GLY A 88 3.70 8.39 -1.01
N PHE A 89 4.96 8.44 -0.64
CA PHE A 89 5.68 9.73 -0.53
C PHE A 89 5.73 10.52 -1.86
N GLU A 90 5.42 9.88 -2.98
CA GLU A 90 5.28 10.49 -4.30
C GLU A 90 3.95 11.23 -4.49
N PHE A 91 2.95 10.91 -3.69
CA PHE A 91 1.60 11.47 -3.79
C PHE A 91 1.30 12.43 -2.64
N ASP A 92 0.42 13.38 -2.89
CA ASP A 92 -0.20 14.18 -1.83
C ASP A 92 -1.36 13.41 -1.20
N THR A 93 -1.39 13.34 0.13
CA THR A 93 -2.40 12.54 0.84
C THR A 93 -3.80 13.16 0.75
N ALA A 94 -3.92 14.48 0.87
CA ALA A 94 -5.21 15.15 0.75
C ALA A 94 -5.79 15.00 -0.66
N HIS A 95 -4.93 15.13 -1.67
CA HIS A 95 -5.30 14.89 -3.07
C HIS A 95 -5.71 13.42 -3.30
N THR A 96 -4.95 12.47 -2.76
CA THR A 96 -5.28 11.04 -2.83
C THR A 96 -6.64 10.74 -2.20
N PHE A 97 -6.93 11.31 -1.03
CA PHE A 97 -8.23 11.16 -0.36
C PHE A 97 -9.37 11.71 -1.19
N LYS A 98 -9.18 12.89 -1.81
CA LYS A 98 -10.17 13.49 -2.70
C LYS A 98 -10.42 12.62 -3.94
N ALA A 99 -9.36 12.17 -4.61
CA ALA A 99 -9.46 11.37 -5.83
C ALA A 99 -10.13 10.00 -5.60
N LEU A 100 -10.00 9.46 -4.40
CA LEU A 100 -10.61 8.19 -3.97
C LEU A 100 -12.01 8.37 -3.34
N GLY A 101 -12.53 9.58 -3.17
CA GLY A 101 -13.82 9.81 -2.52
C GLY A 101 -13.85 9.40 -1.04
N LEU A 102 -12.68 9.42 -0.35
CA LEU A 102 -12.59 8.90 1.01
C LEU A 102 -13.29 9.78 2.06
N ARG A 103 -13.45 11.07 1.80
CA ARG A 103 -14.18 11.96 2.70
C ARG A 103 -15.68 11.64 2.67
N GLU A 104 -16.21 11.39 1.49
CA GLU A 104 -17.59 10.97 1.25
C GLU A 104 -17.85 9.60 1.89
N PHE A 105 -16.91 8.66 1.70
CA PHE A 105 -16.97 7.36 2.37
C PHE A 105 -16.97 7.50 3.89
N ALA A 106 -16.08 8.31 4.45
CA ALA A 106 -15.96 8.51 5.90
C ALA A 106 -17.24 9.14 6.49
N THR A 107 -17.83 10.11 5.79
CA THR A 107 -19.10 10.73 6.16
C THR A 107 -20.23 9.73 6.12
N ALA A 108 -20.35 8.93 5.05
CA ALA A 108 -21.41 7.92 4.91
C ALA A 108 -21.33 6.81 5.96
N HIS A 109 -20.13 6.54 6.47
CA HIS A 109 -19.89 5.52 7.49
C HIS A 109 -19.70 6.10 8.91
N ASP A 110 -19.89 7.41 9.10
CA ASP A 110 -19.73 8.11 10.39
C ASP A 110 -18.42 7.74 11.09
N VAL A 111 -17.30 7.84 10.37
CA VAL A 111 -15.97 7.47 10.88
C VAL A 111 -14.97 8.63 10.69
N PRO A 112 -14.19 9.00 11.73
CA PRO A 112 -13.10 9.95 11.56
C PRO A 112 -12.07 9.43 10.54
N LEU A 113 -11.69 10.28 9.58
CA LEU A 113 -10.64 10.02 8.59
C LEU A 113 -9.47 10.97 8.84
N LEU A 114 -8.32 10.42 9.17
CA LEU A 114 -7.11 11.18 9.49
C LEU A 114 -6.13 11.18 8.30
N ASN A 115 -5.82 12.37 7.81
CA ASN A 115 -4.63 12.58 6.97
C ASN A 115 -3.41 12.61 7.88
N LEU A 116 -2.63 11.53 7.90
CA LEU A 116 -1.49 11.43 8.81
C LEU A 116 -0.36 12.41 8.46
N ASP A 117 -0.23 12.83 7.19
CA ASP A 117 0.79 13.83 6.82
C ASP A 117 0.50 15.22 7.43
N GLU A 118 -0.74 15.50 7.90
CA GLU A 118 -1.14 16.70 8.63
C GLU A 118 -1.14 16.50 10.16
N GLY A 119 -0.92 15.26 10.62
CA GLY A 119 -0.95 14.89 12.02
C GLY A 119 0.36 15.14 12.77
N LYS A 120 0.36 14.74 14.04
CA LYS A 120 1.55 14.75 14.88
C LYS A 120 2.30 13.42 14.77
N PHE A 121 3.62 13.50 14.92
CA PHE A 121 4.50 12.33 14.87
C PHE A 121 5.38 12.29 16.13
N VAL A 122 5.63 11.07 16.59
CA VAL A 122 6.55 10.78 17.69
C VAL A 122 7.87 10.27 17.12
N GLU A 123 8.97 10.80 17.61
CA GLU A 123 10.30 10.33 17.26
C GLU A 123 10.61 8.98 17.90
N VAL A 124 11.02 8.02 17.09
CA VAL A 124 11.40 6.69 17.51
C VAL A 124 12.82 6.39 17.04
N LYS A 125 13.70 6.09 17.98
CA LYS A 125 15.06 5.62 17.67
C LYS A 125 15.02 4.15 17.27
N VAL A 126 15.64 3.84 16.15
CA VAL A 126 15.68 2.49 15.58
C VAL A 126 17.10 2.11 15.17
N ASP A 127 17.38 0.83 15.14
CA ASP A 127 18.64 0.30 14.57
C ASP A 127 18.36 -0.33 13.20
N SER A 128 18.28 0.50 12.17
CA SER A 128 17.99 0.09 10.79
C SER A 128 19.07 0.55 9.82
N GLY A 129 20.32 0.28 10.14
CA GLY A 129 21.47 0.67 9.30
C GLY A 129 21.65 2.19 9.24
N PRO A 130 21.60 2.83 8.04
CA PRO A 130 21.82 4.28 7.90
C PRO A 130 20.69 5.15 8.50
N VAL A 131 19.49 4.59 8.62
CA VAL A 131 18.33 5.30 9.18
C VAL A 131 18.24 4.96 10.67
N ARG A 132 18.49 5.93 11.53
CA ARG A 132 18.52 5.76 13.00
C ARG A 132 17.28 6.29 13.70
N THR A 133 16.43 6.99 12.97
CA THR A 133 15.25 7.65 13.53
C THR A 133 14.09 7.52 12.56
N LEU A 134 12.94 7.13 13.09
CA LEU A 134 11.64 7.12 12.41
C LEU A 134 10.69 8.06 13.14
N TRP A 135 9.80 8.68 12.39
CA TRP A 135 8.73 9.52 12.93
C TRP A 135 7.40 8.84 12.68
N VAL A 136 6.81 8.29 13.73
CA VAL A 136 5.59 7.47 13.70
C VAL A 136 4.38 8.32 14.09
N ALA A 137 3.25 8.16 13.39
CA ALA A 137 2.01 8.89 13.66
C ALA A 137 1.54 8.68 15.10
N GLN A 138 1.42 9.77 15.87
CA GLN A 138 1.01 9.75 17.27
C GLN A 138 -0.38 9.10 17.43
N SER A 139 -1.31 9.37 16.53
CA SER A 139 -2.67 8.83 16.58
C SER A 139 -2.74 7.30 16.51
N ALA A 140 -1.78 6.66 15.84
CA ALA A 140 -1.69 5.20 15.80
C ALA A 140 -1.05 4.63 17.08
N LEU A 141 -0.11 5.36 17.70
CA LEU A 141 0.53 4.94 18.95
C LEU A 141 -0.38 5.12 20.17
N GLU A 142 -1.33 6.05 20.09
CA GLU A 142 -2.31 6.32 21.18
C GLU A 142 -3.57 5.47 21.08
N ALA A 143 -3.71 4.65 20.05
CA ALA A 143 -4.83 3.73 19.92
C ALA A 143 -4.66 2.54 20.86
N ASP A 144 -5.82 2.04 21.37
CA ASP A 144 -5.83 0.83 22.21
C ASP A 144 -5.65 -0.42 21.33
N VAL A 145 -6.14 -0.37 20.06
CA VAL A 145 -6.06 -1.46 19.09
C VAL A 145 -5.67 -0.93 17.72
N LEU A 146 -4.74 -1.60 17.05
CA LEU A 146 -4.31 -1.34 15.67
C LEU A 146 -4.77 -2.46 14.74
N ILE A 147 -5.71 -2.16 13.83
CA ILE A 147 -6.12 -3.08 12.77
C ILE A 147 -5.48 -2.65 11.45
N ASN A 148 -4.73 -3.55 10.83
CA ASN A 148 -3.99 -3.31 9.60
C ASN A 148 -4.70 -3.99 8.41
N LEU A 149 -5.02 -3.23 7.34
CA LEU A 149 -5.73 -3.73 6.15
C LEU A 149 -4.89 -3.58 4.87
N PRO A 150 -3.82 -4.35 4.72
CA PRO A 150 -2.98 -4.32 3.51
C PRO A 150 -3.67 -4.95 2.31
N ARG A 151 -3.20 -4.57 1.12
CA ARG A 151 -3.54 -5.25 -0.15
C ARG A 151 -2.59 -6.41 -0.44
N LEU A 152 -3.13 -7.48 -1.01
CA LEU A 152 -2.33 -8.57 -1.57
C LEU A 152 -1.76 -8.15 -2.92
N LYS A 153 -0.51 -7.67 -2.95
CA LYS A 153 0.11 -7.15 -4.17
C LYS A 153 1.62 -7.34 -4.21
N ARG A 154 2.16 -7.47 -5.42
CA ARG A 154 3.60 -7.48 -5.68
C ARG A 154 4.18 -6.06 -5.60
N HIS A 155 5.48 -5.97 -5.43
CA HIS A 155 6.20 -4.71 -5.37
C HIS A 155 7.55 -4.79 -6.08
N SER A 156 7.89 -3.80 -6.90
CA SER A 156 9.12 -3.81 -7.69
C SER A 156 10.40 -3.79 -6.85
N LEU A 157 10.42 -3.09 -5.72
CA LEU A 157 11.61 -2.95 -4.87
C LEU A 157 11.69 -4.05 -3.80
N THR A 158 10.61 -4.30 -3.08
CA THR A 158 10.54 -5.22 -1.94
C THR A 158 9.89 -6.56 -2.27
N ARG A 159 9.66 -6.87 -3.56
CA ARG A 159 8.97 -8.03 -4.12
C ARG A 159 7.48 -8.09 -3.77
N VAL A 160 7.11 -7.83 -2.52
CA VAL A 160 5.74 -7.85 -2.03
C VAL A 160 5.39 -6.58 -1.25
N THR A 161 4.12 -6.23 -1.24
CA THR A 161 3.51 -5.30 -0.28
C THR A 161 2.47 -6.08 0.51
N LEU A 162 2.71 -6.28 1.78
CA LEU A 162 1.88 -7.07 2.67
C LEU A 162 1.74 -6.34 4.01
N GLY A 163 1.47 -7.08 5.09
CA GLY A 163 1.20 -6.52 6.41
C GLY A 163 2.31 -5.63 6.94
N MET A 164 3.54 -6.14 6.96
CA MET A 164 4.69 -5.39 7.47
C MET A 164 4.93 -4.08 6.73
N LYS A 165 4.92 -4.13 5.40
CA LYS A 165 5.20 -2.94 4.58
C LYS A 165 4.06 -1.92 4.60
N ASN A 166 2.80 -2.35 4.81
CA ASN A 166 1.67 -1.44 4.90
C ASN A 166 1.83 -0.44 6.05
N LEU A 167 2.48 -0.83 7.14
CA LEU A 167 2.72 0.03 8.29
C LEU A 167 3.67 1.21 8.00
N LEU A 168 4.42 1.19 6.88
CA LEU A 168 5.20 2.36 6.47
C LEU A 168 4.35 3.62 6.27
N GLY A 169 3.05 3.47 5.97
CA GLY A 169 2.10 4.58 5.93
C GLY A 169 1.84 5.25 7.29
N LEU A 170 2.29 4.67 8.40
CA LEU A 170 2.29 5.32 9.71
C LEU A 170 3.46 6.29 9.91
N LEU A 171 4.45 6.29 9.02
CA LEU A 171 5.61 7.17 9.09
C LEU A 171 5.34 8.51 8.42
N ASN A 172 6.01 9.56 8.87
CA ASN A 172 6.01 10.81 8.15
C ASN A 172 6.69 10.68 6.77
N ARG A 173 6.42 11.62 5.89
CA ARG A 173 6.90 11.60 4.50
C ARG A 173 8.43 11.52 4.41
N ASP A 174 9.16 12.23 5.27
CA ASP A 174 10.63 12.24 5.25
C ASP A 174 11.22 10.89 5.66
N SER A 175 10.69 10.24 6.72
CA SER A 175 11.09 8.88 7.10
C SER A 175 10.86 7.89 5.97
N ARG A 176 9.71 7.94 5.29
CA ARG A 176 9.41 7.08 4.12
C ARG A 176 10.43 7.29 3.00
N ARG A 177 10.78 8.54 2.66
CA ARG A 177 11.78 8.86 1.65
C ARG A 177 13.17 8.33 2.00
N ARG A 178 13.61 8.57 3.24
CA ARG A 178 14.91 8.08 3.72
C ARG A 178 15.00 6.56 3.65
N LEU A 179 13.95 5.84 4.07
CA LEU A 179 13.94 4.39 4.01
C LEU A 179 14.05 3.89 2.56
N HIS A 180 13.32 4.48 1.61
CA HIS A 180 13.42 4.10 0.21
C HIS A 180 14.81 4.36 -0.39
N ALA A 181 15.48 5.42 0.02
CA ALA A 181 16.83 5.74 -0.44
C ALA A 181 17.91 4.87 0.20
N TRP A 182 17.83 4.61 1.52
CA TRP A 182 18.98 4.10 2.27
C TRP A 182 18.81 2.70 2.85
N GLY A 183 17.59 2.20 3.01
CA GLY A 183 17.42 0.87 3.61
C GLY A 183 15.98 0.51 3.93
N ILE A 184 15.15 0.35 2.91
CA ILE A 184 13.72 0.06 3.09
C ILE A 184 13.47 -1.25 3.83
N GLU A 185 14.23 -2.30 3.51
CA GLU A 185 14.03 -3.64 4.10
C GLU A 185 14.33 -3.62 5.60
N ALA A 186 15.48 -3.06 6.01
CA ALA A 186 15.82 -2.90 7.42
C ALA A 186 14.86 -1.96 8.16
N GLY A 187 14.41 -0.90 7.50
CA GLY A 187 13.42 0.02 8.07
C GLY A 187 12.04 -0.60 8.27
N ILE A 188 11.60 -1.48 7.36
CA ILE A 188 10.36 -2.26 7.55
C ILE A 188 10.50 -3.13 8.81
N VAL A 189 11.60 -3.84 8.97
CA VAL A 189 11.85 -4.67 10.16
C VAL A 189 11.86 -3.84 11.42
N ALA A 190 12.63 -2.75 11.45
CA ALA A 190 12.74 -1.89 12.62
C ALA A 190 11.39 -1.29 13.05
N LEU A 191 10.57 -0.84 12.08
CA LEU A 191 9.23 -0.36 12.39
C LEU A 191 8.35 -1.46 12.98
N ASN A 192 8.38 -2.67 12.41
CA ASN A 192 7.57 -3.80 12.89
C ASN A 192 8.07 -4.41 14.20
N CYS A 193 9.33 -4.19 14.59
CA CYS A 193 9.79 -4.46 15.94
C CYS A 193 9.27 -3.45 16.96
N PHE A 194 8.99 -2.22 16.53
CA PHE A 194 8.50 -1.14 17.39
C PHE A 194 6.96 -1.14 17.52
N ILE A 195 6.23 -1.31 16.42
CA ILE A 195 4.77 -1.33 16.40
C ILE A 195 4.28 -2.56 15.64
N GLN A 196 3.40 -3.34 16.24
CA GLN A 196 2.75 -4.49 15.61
C GLN A 196 1.24 -4.29 15.68
N PRO A 197 0.50 -4.66 14.61
CA PRO A 197 -0.95 -4.63 14.65
C PRO A 197 -1.49 -5.78 15.49
N ASP A 198 -2.60 -5.55 16.19
CA ASP A 198 -3.32 -6.57 16.94
C ASP A 198 -4.04 -7.54 15.99
N LEU A 199 -4.51 -7.03 14.85
CA LEU A 199 -5.13 -7.82 13.80
C LEU A 199 -4.73 -7.28 12.43
N THR A 200 -4.34 -8.18 11.53
CA THR A 200 -4.12 -7.85 10.12
C THR A 200 -5.06 -8.66 9.25
N ILE A 201 -5.82 -7.98 8.38
CA ILE A 201 -6.68 -8.59 7.35
C ILE A 201 -6.17 -8.15 5.99
N VAL A 202 -5.65 -9.09 5.23
CA VAL A 202 -5.14 -8.86 3.87
C VAL A 202 -6.29 -8.91 2.88
N ASP A 203 -6.48 -7.81 2.16
CA ASP A 203 -7.40 -7.72 1.05
C ASP A 203 -6.79 -8.37 -0.20
N GLY A 204 -7.24 -9.53 -0.52
CA GLY A 204 -6.92 -10.31 -1.71
C GLY A 204 -8.13 -10.53 -2.61
N LEU A 205 -9.15 -9.68 -2.57
CA LEU A 205 -10.29 -9.76 -3.51
C LEU A 205 -9.79 -9.67 -4.95
N THR A 206 -8.79 -8.83 -5.17
CA THR A 206 -7.99 -8.81 -6.39
C THR A 206 -6.50 -8.75 -6.05
N ILE A 207 -5.65 -9.32 -6.89
CA ILE A 207 -4.19 -9.23 -6.80
C ILE A 207 -3.71 -8.18 -7.79
N LEU A 208 -2.91 -7.24 -7.32
CA LEU A 208 -2.26 -6.27 -8.18
C LEU A 208 -0.82 -6.72 -8.49
N SER A 209 -0.46 -6.77 -9.76
CA SER A 209 0.85 -7.25 -10.20
C SER A 209 2.02 -6.35 -9.83
N ARG A 210 1.76 -5.09 -9.39
CA ARG A 210 2.76 -4.10 -8.96
C ARG A 210 2.24 -3.27 -7.77
N ALA A 211 3.08 -2.37 -7.26
CA ALA A 211 2.80 -1.58 -6.05
C ALA A 211 1.58 -0.65 -6.16
N VAL A 212 1.44 0.05 -7.28
CA VAL A 212 0.49 1.16 -7.46
C VAL A 212 -0.26 1.07 -8.78
N TYR A 213 0.26 0.34 -9.76
CA TYR A 213 -0.30 0.15 -11.09
C TYR A 213 0.05 -1.25 -11.60
N GLY A 214 -0.63 -1.69 -12.62
CA GLY A 214 -0.41 -3.00 -13.23
C GLY A 214 -1.73 -3.71 -13.52
N TYR A 215 -1.62 -4.98 -13.84
CA TYR A 215 -2.80 -5.80 -14.06
C TYR A 215 -3.40 -6.17 -12.71
N SER A 216 -4.71 -5.97 -12.59
CA SER A 216 -5.51 -6.43 -11.45
C SER A 216 -6.22 -7.72 -11.85
N GLU A 217 -5.98 -8.79 -11.11
CA GLU A 217 -6.57 -10.10 -11.37
C GLU A 217 -7.53 -10.46 -10.23
N PRO A 218 -8.76 -10.92 -10.51
CA PRO A 218 -9.64 -11.44 -9.47
C PRO A 218 -9.00 -12.64 -8.77
N ALA A 219 -8.95 -12.60 -7.44
CA ALA A 219 -8.44 -13.71 -6.63
C ALA A 219 -9.46 -14.17 -5.58
N GLY A 220 -10.32 -13.28 -5.10
CA GLY A 220 -11.41 -13.61 -4.20
C GLY A 220 -10.94 -14.23 -2.89
N VAL A 221 -9.83 -13.74 -2.32
CA VAL A 221 -9.30 -14.28 -1.07
C VAL A 221 -9.24 -13.20 0.01
N LEU A 222 -9.46 -13.62 1.26
CA LEU A 222 -9.14 -12.86 2.45
C LEU A 222 -8.20 -13.68 3.33
N VAL A 223 -7.22 -13.02 3.95
CA VAL A 223 -6.28 -13.67 4.87
C VAL A 223 -6.20 -12.85 6.14
N GLY A 224 -6.25 -13.51 7.30
CA GLY A 224 -6.17 -12.81 8.58
C GLY A 224 -5.20 -13.47 9.57
N SER A 225 -4.52 -12.67 10.38
CA SER A 225 -3.69 -13.14 11.48
C SER A 225 -3.40 -12.00 12.47
N ALA A 226 -3.12 -12.37 13.71
CA ALA A 226 -2.52 -11.49 14.71
C ALA A 226 -0.99 -11.42 14.62
N ASP A 227 -0.35 -12.29 13.84
CA ASP A 227 1.10 -12.39 13.75
C ASP A 227 1.60 -12.22 12.32
N LEU A 228 2.28 -11.11 12.06
CA LEU A 228 2.89 -10.82 10.76
C LEU A 228 4.03 -11.78 10.39
N ARG A 229 4.62 -12.48 11.38
CA ARG A 229 5.67 -13.50 11.13
C ARG A 229 5.11 -14.73 10.42
N ALA A 230 3.82 -15.02 10.61
CA ALA A 230 3.14 -16.10 9.91
C ALA A 230 2.40 -15.59 8.66
N LEU A 231 1.80 -14.40 8.76
CA LEU A 231 0.93 -13.82 7.72
C LEU A 231 1.71 -13.48 6.45
N ASP A 232 2.79 -12.71 6.56
CA ASP A 232 3.50 -12.20 5.38
C ASP A 232 4.20 -13.32 4.58
N PRO A 233 4.87 -14.34 5.19
CA PRO A 233 5.35 -15.51 4.45
C PRO A 233 4.22 -16.26 3.73
N PHE A 234 3.09 -16.48 4.40
CA PHE A 234 1.93 -17.15 3.81
C PHE A 234 1.39 -16.35 2.60
N CYS A 235 1.20 -15.04 2.75
CA CYS A 235 0.72 -14.19 1.67
C CYS A 235 1.73 -14.06 0.52
N ALA A 236 3.03 -14.08 0.79
CA ALA A 236 4.06 -14.11 -0.25
C ALA A 236 3.91 -15.36 -1.11
N SER A 237 3.66 -16.53 -0.49
CA SER A 237 3.45 -17.77 -1.22
C SER A 237 2.19 -17.74 -2.10
N LEU A 238 1.09 -17.12 -1.64
CA LEU A 238 -0.11 -16.91 -2.46
C LEU A 238 0.15 -16.04 -3.69
N LEU A 239 1.12 -15.12 -3.60
CA LEU A 239 1.59 -14.32 -4.75
C LEU A 239 2.57 -15.09 -5.65
N GLY A 240 2.89 -16.36 -5.35
CA GLY A 240 3.91 -17.12 -6.04
C GLY A 240 5.32 -16.54 -5.84
N VAL A 241 5.56 -15.88 -4.71
CA VAL A 241 6.87 -15.35 -4.31
C VAL A 241 7.42 -16.20 -3.17
N ASP A 242 8.59 -16.76 -3.39
CA ASP A 242 9.31 -17.43 -2.31
C ASP A 242 9.70 -16.40 -1.25
N PHE A 243 9.16 -16.52 -0.04
CA PHE A 243 9.38 -15.58 1.05
C PHE A 243 10.85 -15.52 1.47
N GLU A 244 11.62 -16.60 1.31
CA GLU A 244 13.06 -16.61 1.59
C GLU A 244 13.83 -15.64 0.69
N SER A 245 13.27 -15.31 -0.46
CA SER A 245 13.79 -14.29 -1.35
C SER A 245 13.44 -12.84 -0.94
N VAL A 246 12.65 -12.67 0.13
CA VAL A 246 12.17 -11.36 0.63
C VAL A 246 12.89 -11.01 1.94
N PRO A 247 13.97 -10.20 1.92
CA PRO A 247 14.86 -10.01 3.05
C PRO A 247 14.17 -9.54 4.34
N HIS A 248 13.22 -8.61 4.26
CA HIS A 248 12.53 -8.12 5.46
C HIS A 248 11.62 -9.18 6.10
N ILE A 249 11.02 -10.09 5.30
CA ILE A 249 10.24 -11.20 5.83
C ILE A 249 11.15 -12.17 6.57
N VAL A 250 12.25 -12.61 5.94
CA VAL A 250 13.21 -13.54 6.55
C VAL A 250 13.82 -12.95 7.81
N GLN A 251 14.20 -11.67 7.78
CA GLN A 251 14.81 -11.01 8.93
C GLN A 251 13.84 -10.90 10.12
N PHE A 252 12.53 -10.77 9.86
CA PHE A 252 11.51 -10.64 10.91
C PHE A 252 10.90 -11.98 11.35
N ALA A 253 10.58 -12.86 10.40
CA ALA A 253 9.90 -14.13 10.66
C ALA A 253 10.88 -15.31 10.87
N GLY A 254 12.11 -15.22 10.35
CA GLY A 254 13.05 -16.33 10.25
C GLY A 254 12.83 -17.19 9.00
N HIS A 255 13.65 -18.25 8.86
CA HIS A 255 13.60 -19.14 7.69
C HIS A 255 12.53 -20.24 7.77
N ALA A 256 11.99 -20.52 8.95
CA ALA A 256 11.00 -21.58 9.15
C ALA A 256 9.86 -21.10 10.04
N PRO A 257 9.03 -20.13 9.57
CA PRO A 257 7.89 -19.68 10.35
C PRO A 257 6.90 -20.84 10.53
N GLN A 258 6.45 -21.04 11.76
CA GLN A 258 5.46 -22.06 12.08
C GLN A 258 4.06 -21.51 11.79
N ILE A 259 3.46 -21.94 10.69
CA ILE A 259 2.15 -21.43 10.21
C ILE A 259 1.09 -22.51 10.39
N LYS A 260 0.02 -22.19 11.12
CA LYS A 260 -1.18 -23.01 11.23
C LYS A 260 -2.30 -22.38 10.40
N VAL A 261 -2.58 -22.94 9.24
CA VAL A 261 -3.67 -22.46 8.37
C VAL A 261 -5.02 -22.91 8.93
N LEU A 262 -5.95 -21.96 9.07
CA LEU A 262 -7.34 -22.17 9.48
C LEU A 262 -8.27 -21.81 8.33
N GLY A 263 -9.36 -22.54 8.17
CA GLY A 263 -10.38 -22.29 7.13
C GLY A 263 -10.15 -23.10 5.86
N ASP A 264 -10.08 -22.44 4.71
CA ASP A 264 -10.01 -23.11 3.44
C ASP A 264 -8.57 -23.59 3.11
N THR A 265 -8.44 -24.61 2.27
CA THR A 265 -7.14 -25.06 1.79
C THR A 265 -6.58 -24.08 0.75
N PRO A 266 -5.38 -23.54 0.92
CA PRO A 266 -4.76 -22.69 -0.08
C PRO A 266 -4.44 -23.49 -1.35
N PRO A 267 -4.41 -22.84 -2.54
CA PRO A 267 -4.01 -23.51 -3.76
C PRO A 267 -2.54 -23.98 -3.67
N PRO A 268 -2.14 -24.96 -4.48
CA PRO A 268 -0.75 -25.36 -4.61
C PRO A 268 0.11 -24.16 -4.98
N ILE A 269 1.22 -23.97 -4.27
CA ILE A 269 2.11 -22.83 -4.51
C ILE A 269 2.84 -23.06 -5.84
N GLN A 270 2.66 -22.14 -6.78
CA GLN A 270 3.43 -22.05 -8.00
C GLN A 270 4.31 -20.81 -7.92
N TYR A 271 5.59 -20.98 -7.68
CA TYR A 271 6.54 -19.86 -7.69
C TYR A 271 6.73 -19.38 -9.13
N THR A 272 6.21 -18.20 -9.43
CA THR A 272 6.38 -17.54 -10.71
C THR A 272 7.31 -16.35 -10.55
N ASP A 273 8.61 -16.61 -10.48
CA ASP A 273 9.62 -15.57 -10.29
C ASP A 273 9.95 -14.87 -11.61
N ARG A 274 8.97 -14.17 -12.19
CA ARG A 274 9.25 -13.23 -13.29
C ARG A 274 9.60 -11.87 -12.70
N HIS A 275 10.86 -11.70 -12.35
CA HIS A 275 11.41 -10.42 -11.93
C HIS A 275 11.71 -9.54 -13.15
N ASP A 276 10.77 -8.69 -13.54
CA ASP A 276 10.97 -7.60 -14.51
C ASP A 276 11.61 -6.35 -13.84
N SER A 277 12.47 -6.52 -12.85
CA SER A 277 13.07 -5.37 -12.16
C SER A 277 14.52 -5.14 -12.59
N LEU A 278 14.86 -3.86 -12.74
CA LEU A 278 16.24 -3.38 -12.78
C LEU A 278 17.05 -4.01 -11.63
N PRO A 279 18.34 -4.31 -11.84
CA PRO A 279 19.20 -4.82 -10.76
C PRO A 279 19.04 -3.95 -9.50
N LYS A 280 18.84 -4.57 -8.34
CA LYS A 280 18.60 -3.88 -7.05
C LYS A 280 19.63 -2.76 -6.80
N ARG A 281 20.89 -2.96 -7.21
CA ARG A 281 21.95 -1.95 -7.11
C ARG A 281 21.67 -0.70 -7.95
N LEU A 282 21.19 -0.87 -9.18
CA LEU A 282 20.88 0.25 -10.07
C LEU A 282 19.63 0.99 -9.58
N TYR A 283 18.63 0.25 -9.13
CA TYR A 283 17.42 0.84 -8.52
C TYR A 283 17.78 1.68 -7.29
N ARG A 284 18.64 1.16 -6.41
CA ARG A 284 19.13 1.86 -5.21
C ARG A 284 19.90 3.12 -5.56
N LEU A 285 20.80 3.06 -6.54
CA LEU A 285 21.55 4.23 -7.03
C LEU A 285 20.64 5.32 -7.58
N ILE A 286 19.63 4.95 -8.34
CA ILE A 286 18.62 5.90 -8.86
C ILE A 286 17.88 6.57 -7.70
N PHE A 287 17.39 5.81 -6.72
CA PHE A 287 16.68 6.37 -5.58
C PHE A 287 17.56 7.23 -4.69
N GLN A 288 18.81 6.84 -4.46
CA GLN A 288 19.77 7.65 -3.69
C GLN A 288 20.08 8.97 -4.38
N SER A 289 20.35 8.96 -5.68
CA SER A 289 20.60 10.19 -6.43
C SER A 289 19.35 11.09 -6.48
N MET A 290 18.17 10.51 -6.62
CA MET A 290 16.91 11.24 -6.59
C MET A 290 16.66 11.87 -5.21
N TYR A 291 16.93 11.14 -4.12
CA TYR A 291 16.81 11.66 -2.76
C TYR A 291 17.77 12.83 -2.52
N LEU A 292 19.04 12.70 -2.92
CA LEU A 292 20.04 13.77 -2.80
C LEU A 292 19.65 15.02 -3.59
N VAL A 293 19.18 14.86 -4.82
CA VAL A 293 18.69 15.98 -5.63
C VAL A 293 17.51 16.67 -4.97
N ASP A 294 16.57 15.92 -4.39
CA ASP A 294 15.44 16.49 -3.65
C ASP A 294 15.88 17.23 -2.37
N GLN A 295 16.92 16.74 -1.64
CA GLN A 295 17.47 17.42 -0.48
C GLN A 295 18.15 18.75 -0.84
N VAL A 296 19.01 18.74 -1.87
CA VAL A 296 19.66 19.97 -2.36
C VAL A 296 18.62 20.99 -2.81
N ARG A 297 17.60 20.54 -3.51
CA ARG A 297 16.52 21.42 -3.97
C ARG A 297 15.67 21.98 -2.82
N ALA A 298 15.40 21.19 -1.78
CA ALA A 298 14.63 21.64 -0.61
C ALA A 298 15.32 22.80 0.10
N VAL A 299 16.67 22.87 0.05
CA VAL A 299 17.46 23.98 0.60
C VAL A 299 17.35 25.25 -0.24
N PHE A 300 17.34 25.11 -1.58
CA PHE A 300 17.42 26.26 -2.50
C PHE A 300 16.07 26.66 -3.12
N TRP A 301 15.10 25.76 -3.17
CA TRP A 301 13.81 25.98 -3.83
C TRP A 301 12.65 25.34 -3.08
N ARG A 302 11.75 26.12 -2.56
CA ARG A 302 10.45 25.62 -2.04
C ARG A 302 9.55 25.20 -3.22
N GLY A 303 9.54 23.91 -3.53
CA GLY A 303 8.70 23.39 -4.63
C GLY A 303 8.60 21.86 -4.67
N HIS A 304 7.74 21.33 -5.56
CA HIS A 304 7.46 19.89 -5.67
C HIS A 304 8.69 19.07 -6.11
N SER A 305 8.79 17.80 -5.67
CA SER A 305 9.84 16.84 -6.05
C SER A 305 10.04 16.75 -7.57
N LEU A 306 11.30 16.64 -8.03
CA LEU A 306 11.63 16.38 -9.45
C LEU A 306 11.43 14.90 -9.83
N ILE A 307 11.31 14.02 -8.85
CA ILE A 307 11.16 12.58 -9.05
C ILE A 307 10.00 12.26 -9.99
N PRO A 308 8.79 12.83 -9.79
CA PRO A 308 7.68 12.60 -10.70
C PRO A 308 7.95 13.07 -12.13
N ALA A 309 8.66 14.20 -12.31
CA ALA A 309 8.99 14.70 -13.64
C ALA A 309 9.98 13.78 -14.36
N ILE A 310 10.99 13.29 -13.67
CA ILE A 310 11.96 12.31 -14.23
C ILE A 310 11.23 11.02 -14.62
N HIS A 311 10.36 10.51 -13.77
CA HIS A 311 9.55 9.34 -14.09
C HIS A 311 8.65 9.56 -15.32
N TYR A 312 8.06 10.75 -15.45
CA TYR A 312 7.26 11.12 -16.62
C TYR A 312 8.08 11.05 -17.92
N TRP A 313 9.31 11.57 -17.91
CA TRP A 313 10.15 11.62 -19.12
C TRP A 313 10.79 10.29 -19.46
N LEU A 314 11.15 9.47 -18.48
CA LEU A 314 11.77 8.15 -18.69
C LEU A 314 10.73 7.03 -18.92
N GLY A 315 9.48 7.24 -18.54
CA GLY A 315 8.43 6.23 -18.61
C GLY A 315 7.58 6.27 -19.89
N ILE A 316 6.65 5.33 -19.97
CA ILE A 316 5.55 5.36 -20.94
C ILE A 316 4.59 6.48 -20.50
N ARG A 317 4.36 7.46 -21.32
CA ARG A 317 3.59 8.65 -20.97
C ARG A 317 2.52 8.99 -21.99
N PRO A 318 1.37 9.52 -21.55
CA PRO A 318 0.41 10.12 -22.44
C PRO A 318 0.93 11.46 -22.98
N ALA A 319 0.62 11.77 -24.23
CA ALA A 319 0.94 13.04 -24.86
C ALA A 319 -0.22 13.49 -25.75
N ILE A 320 -0.67 14.74 -25.59
CA ILE A 320 -1.76 15.29 -26.38
C ILE A 320 -1.23 15.74 -27.75
N ARG A 321 -1.86 15.23 -28.82
CA ARG A 321 -1.67 15.74 -30.17
C ARG A 321 -2.48 17.02 -30.35
N PHE A 322 -1.79 18.15 -30.35
CA PHE A 322 -2.39 19.47 -30.30
C PHE A 322 -3.44 19.71 -31.41
N LYS A 323 -3.16 19.20 -32.61
CA LYS A 323 -4.02 19.39 -33.79
C LYS A 323 -5.34 18.61 -33.69
N ASP A 324 -5.34 17.49 -33.01
CA ASP A 324 -6.49 16.56 -32.93
C ASP A 324 -7.36 16.83 -31.70
N CYS A 325 -6.86 17.60 -30.73
CA CYS A 325 -7.55 17.85 -29.48
C CYS A 325 -8.67 18.87 -29.63
N THR A 326 -9.92 18.45 -29.35
CA THR A 326 -11.12 19.29 -29.37
C THR A 326 -11.35 20.08 -28.09
N GLN A 327 -10.55 19.89 -27.06
CA GLN A 327 -10.69 20.51 -25.74
C GLN A 327 -12.01 20.15 -25.01
N CYS A 328 -12.60 18.98 -25.27
CA CYS A 328 -13.85 18.52 -24.65
C CYS A 328 -13.78 18.39 -23.11
N GLY A 329 -12.61 18.16 -22.55
CA GLY A 329 -12.42 18.07 -21.10
C GLY A 329 -12.55 16.64 -20.52
N ASP A 330 -13.01 15.65 -21.28
CA ASP A 330 -13.27 14.28 -20.78
C ASP A 330 -12.04 13.66 -20.10
N CYS A 331 -10.85 13.91 -20.65
CA CYS A 331 -9.60 13.45 -20.09
C CYS A 331 -9.28 14.02 -18.70
N THR A 332 -9.78 15.22 -18.37
CA THR A 332 -9.58 15.81 -17.03
C THR A 332 -10.46 15.15 -15.99
N GLN A 333 -11.66 14.74 -16.35
CA GLN A 333 -12.61 14.09 -15.44
C GLN A 333 -12.09 12.75 -14.93
N VAL A 334 -11.30 12.03 -15.75
CA VAL A 334 -10.74 10.73 -15.41
C VAL A 334 -9.31 10.79 -14.89
N CYS A 335 -8.70 11.98 -14.82
CA CYS A 335 -7.33 12.14 -14.36
C CYS A 335 -7.26 12.15 -12.82
N PRO A 336 -6.76 11.09 -12.17
CA PRO A 336 -6.79 10.99 -10.70
C PRO A 336 -5.81 11.94 -10.01
N VAL A 337 -5.00 12.68 -10.78
CA VAL A 337 -3.95 13.58 -10.26
C VAL A 337 -4.06 14.99 -10.83
N ASP A 338 -5.17 15.33 -11.50
CA ASP A 338 -5.42 16.65 -12.13
C ASP A 338 -4.25 17.17 -12.99
N ALA A 339 -3.58 16.25 -13.71
CA ALA A 339 -2.36 16.58 -14.48
C ALA A 339 -2.64 17.17 -15.86
N ILE A 340 -3.90 17.38 -16.26
CA ILE A 340 -4.24 17.75 -17.62
C ILE A 340 -4.72 19.21 -17.68
N ASP A 341 -3.96 20.03 -18.38
CA ASP A 341 -4.31 21.41 -18.70
C ASP A 341 -4.94 21.43 -20.10
N VAL A 342 -6.28 21.39 -20.15
CA VAL A 342 -7.03 21.34 -21.42
C VAL A 342 -6.88 22.65 -22.19
N ALA A 343 -6.87 23.78 -21.50
CA ALA A 343 -6.74 25.09 -22.13
C ALA A 343 -5.41 25.21 -22.91
N ARG A 344 -4.34 24.67 -22.35
CA ARG A 344 -3.02 24.62 -22.99
C ARG A 344 -2.76 23.34 -23.76
N ARG A 345 -3.72 22.41 -23.81
CA ARG A 345 -3.63 21.11 -24.47
C ARG A 345 -2.34 20.36 -24.10
N ARG A 346 -2.02 20.33 -22.81
CA ARG A 346 -0.80 19.69 -22.31
C ARG A 346 -1.05 18.83 -21.08
N ILE A 347 -0.19 17.87 -20.88
CA ILE A 347 -0.10 17.11 -19.65
C ILE A 347 1.09 17.65 -18.86
N VAL A 348 0.88 17.96 -17.57
CA VAL A 348 1.89 18.58 -16.70
C VAL A 348 2.85 17.52 -16.19
N PRO A 349 4.14 17.52 -16.65
CA PRO A 349 5.16 16.62 -16.12
C PRO A 349 5.36 16.84 -14.62
N GLY A 350 5.51 15.76 -13.85
CA GLY A 350 5.69 15.85 -12.40
C GLY A 350 4.38 15.80 -11.62
N VAL A 351 3.27 16.27 -12.19
CA VAL A 351 1.92 15.96 -11.71
C VAL A 351 1.51 14.60 -12.30
N CYS A 352 1.56 14.44 -13.63
CA CYS A 352 1.48 13.12 -14.25
C CYS A 352 2.81 12.39 -14.09
N MET A 353 2.82 11.31 -13.33
CA MET A 353 4.01 10.48 -13.11
C MET A 353 4.17 9.37 -14.15
N SER A 354 3.32 9.33 -15.16
CA SER A 354 3.41 8.34 -16.24
C SER A 354 3.39 6.88 -15.77
N LEU A 355 2.69 6.59 -14.67
CA LEU A 355 2.63 5.27 -14.02
C LEU A 355 1.79 4.24 -14.81
N ARG A 356 1.73 4.36 -16.13
CA ARG A 356 0.89 3.54 -17.02
C ARG A 356 -0.61 3.56 -16.68
N CYS A 357 -1.06 4.60 -15.99
CA CYS A 357 -2.49 4.80 -15.70
C CYS A 357 -3.30 4.89 -17.01
N LEU A 358 -2.85 5.73 -17.96
CA LEU A 358 -3.39 5.92 -19.33
C LEU A 358 -4.92 6.14 -19.42
N ARG A 359 -5.64 6.36 -18.32
CA ARG A 359 -7.10 6.62 -18.30
C ARG A 359 -7.50 7.75 -19.26
N CYS A 360 -6.66 8.78 -19.35
CA CYS A 360 -6.90 9.90 -20.28
C CYS A 360 -6.79 9.50 -21.76
N VAL A 361 -6.02 8.45 -22.08
CA VAL A 361 -5.93 7.90 -23.45
C VAL A 361 -7.23 7.20 -23.81
N GLU A 362 -7.75 6.38 -22.88
CA GLU A 362 -8.99 5.61 -23.07
C GLU A 362 -10.23 6.53 -23.11
N ALA A 363 -10.24 7.59 -22.29
CA ALA A 363 -11.35 8.52 -22.22
C ALA A 363 -11.38 9.57 -23.36
N CYS A 364 -10.38 9.62 -24.22
CA CYS A 364 -10.34 10.63 -25.30
C CYS A 364 -11.21 10.23 -26.48
N PRO A 365 -12.39 10.86 -26.71
CA PRO A 365 -13.34 10.44 -27.73
C PRO A 365 -12.82 10.61 -29.16
N VAL A 366 -11.83 11.49 -29.36
CA VAL A 366 -11.20 11.75 -30.66
C VAL A 366 -9.80 11.15 -30.77
N ASN A 367 -9.40 10.28 -29.83
CA ASN A 367 -8.08 9.67 -29.78
C ASN A 367 -6.91 10.66 -29.90
N ALA A 368 -7.07 11.88 -29.42
CA ALA A 368 -6.04 12.92 -29.49
C ALA A 368 -4.89 12.71 -28.49
N ILE A 369 -4.98 11.75 -27.59
CA ILE A 369 -3.93 11.44 -26.62
C ILE A 369 -3.23 10.15 -27.03
N GLU A 370 -1.96 10.28 -27.40
CA GLU A 370 -1.13 9.16 -27.80
C GLU A 370 -0.20 8.72 -26.66
N VAL A 371 0.26 7.47 -26.73
CA VAL A 371 1.23 6.91 -25.78
C VAL A 371 2.63 7.03 -26.36
N ARG A 372 3.52 7.74 -25.64
CA ARG A 372 4.94 7.90 -25.98
C ARG A 372 5.82 7.21 -24.95
N GLY A 373 6.98 6.67 -25.35
CA GLY A 373 7.98 6.07 -24.45
C GLY A 373 8.64 4.82 -25.02
N TRP A 374 9.58 4.25 -24.28
CA TRP A 374 10.58 3.29 -24.77
C TRP A 374 10.08 1.89 -25.13
N ARG A 375 8.84 1.51 -24.83
CA ARG A 375 8.23 0.28 -25.34
C ARG A 375 6.76 0.52 -25.63
N ARG A 376 6.36 0.40 -26.88
CA ARG A 376 4.95 0.22 -27.23
C ARG A 376 4.48 -1.10 -26.62
N PRO A 377 3.35 -1.17 -25.88
CA PRO A 377 2.73 -2.45 -25.60
C PRO A 377 2.33 -3.08 -26.94
N LYS A 378 2.69 -4.35 -27.12
CA LYS A 378 2.11 -5.19 -28.18
C LYS A 378 0.68 -5.51 -27.84
#